data_70ea01e5dfab936cd3c897e85bac279d
#
_entry.id   70ea01e5dfab936cd3c897e85bac279d
#
_cell.length_a   1.000
_cell.length_b   1.000
_cell.length_c   1.000
_cell.angle_alpha   90.00
_cell.angle_beta   90.00
_cell.angle_gamma   90.00
#
_symmetry.space_group_name_H-M   'P 1'
#
loop_
_entity.id
_entity.type
_entity.pdbx_description
1 polymer ?
#
loop_
_entity_poly.entity_id
_entity_poly.type
_entity_poly.pdbx_seq_one_letter_code
_entity_poly.pdbx_strand_id
1 'polypeptide(L)'
;MTAVGIDVGKAFLDVAMDGRPGVVRVANSAAGIRKLVRQLAGLAEARIVVEATGGYEEALLEACCDAGLWVARVNPRQARNFARAAGDVAKTDAIDAGLLCLMARMFADRLQRYRAPLPWQRELRDWLRRRGQVVTALQAHRQQMAMCPGPIRSLAARTLTALRRELAAIDQQMQLLLDAHATPALCSCKGLGPVFQATSLALLPELGALDRRQIARLVGVAPMNRDSGQSSGARRIRGGRASVRVALYMATLSAVRWDETMKAHYKQLRARGKLAKVALVACMRKLLTIVNARRRDELLQEAAQPA
;
A
#
# COMPACT_ATOMS: atom_id res chain seq x y z
N MET A 1 27.79 9.06 6.71
CA MET A 1 26.44 8.43 6.71
C MET A 1 26.24 7.69 8.02
N THR A 2 25.20 8.02 8.78
CA THR A 2 24.84 7.35 10.05
C THR A 2 23.59 6.53 9.85
N ALA A 3 23.67 5.21 10.01
CA ALA A 3 22.52 4.32 9.90
C ALA A 3 21.70 4.33 11.21
N VAL A 4 20.38 4.37 11.09
CA VAL A 4 19.44 4.34 12.22
C VAL A 4 18.31 3.37 11.93
N GLY A 5 18.05 2.46 12.86
CA GLY A 5 16.89 1.57 12.83
C GLY A 5 15.92 1.92 13.95
N ILE A 6 14.64 2.01 13.62
CA ILE A 6 13.60 2.32 14.60
C ILE A 6 12.50 1.27 14.52
N ASP A 7 12.38 0.48 15.60
CA ASP A 7 11.21 -0.36 15.81
C ASP A 7 10.12 0.45 16.52
N VAL A 8 8.87 0.33 16.00
CA VAL A 8 7.77 1.20 16.42
C VAL A 8 6.70 0.38 17.12
N GLY A 9 6.59 0.59 18.42
CA GLY A 9 5.46 0.12 19.22
C GLY A 9 4.38 1.19 19.41
N LYS A 10 3.25 0.80 19.98
CA LYS A 10 2.15 1.71 20.30
C LYS A 10 2.58 2.80 21.30
N ALA A 11 3.34 2.44 22.35
CA ALA A 11 3.72 3.34 23.43
C ALA A 11 5.16 3.85 23.30
N PHE A 12 6.05 3.12 22.64
CA PHE A 12 7.48 3.40 22.60
C PHE A 12 8.05 3.17 21.19
N LEU A 13 9.16 3.86 20.96
CA LEU A 13 10.06 3.72 19.82
C LEU A 13 11.39 3.18 20.35
N ASP A 14 11.85 2.05 19.85
CA ASP A 14 13.17 1.50 20.14
C ASP A 14 14.13 1.88 19.02
N VAL A 15 15.19 2.62 19.36
CA VAL A 15 16.08 3.27 18.40
C VAL A 15 17.49 2.71 18.53
N ALA A 16 17.98 2.07 17.48
CA ALA A 16 19.37 1.66 17.32
C ALA A 16 20.10 2.59 16.35
N MET A 17 21.33 2.97 16.68
CA MET A 17 22.17 3.85 15.85
C MET A 17 23.54 3.24 15.62
N ASP A 18 24.04 3.38 14.41
CA ASP A 18 25.40 2.93 14.08
C ASP A 18 26.44 3.68 14.92
N GLY A 19 27.44 2.96 15.44
CA GLY A 19 28.47 3.52 16.30
C GLY A 19 28.04 3.80 17.76
N ARG A 20 26.79 3.49 18.15
CA ARG A 20 26.33 3.59 19.54
C ARG A 20 25.91 2.20 20.05
N PRO A 21 26.46 1.74 21.16
CA PRO A 21 26.04 0.47 21.75
C PRO A 21 24.63 0.58 22.36
N GLY A 22 23.83 -0.48 22.21
CA GLY A 22 22.51 -0.59 22.79
C GLY A 22 21.39 0.10 22.02
N VAL A 23 20.19 0.05 22.58
CA VAL A 23 18.96 0.61 22.02
C VAL A 23 18.43 1.67 22.98
N VAL A 24 18.06 2.82 22.44
CA VAL A 24 17.45 3.91 23.22
C VAL A 24 15.94 3.84 23.07
N ARG A 25 15.24 3.74 24.18
CA ARG A 25 13.77 3.76 24.19
C ARG A 25 13.24 5.19 24.36
N VAL A 26 12.34 5.58 23.46
CA VAL A 26 11.70 6.91 23.43
C VAL A 26 10.18 6.72 23.42
N ALA A 27 9.44 7.58 24.13
CA ALA A 27 7.98 7.53 24.09
C ALA A 27 7.45 7.83 22.68
N ASN A 28 6.53 7.01 22.17
CA ASN A 28 5.82 7.26 20.92
C ASN A 28 4.71 8.28 21.15
N SER A 29 5.10 9.51 21.42
CA SER A 29 4.25 10.68 21.66
C SER A 29 4.79 11.88 20.89
N ALA A 30 3.96 12.91 20.69
CA ALA A 30 4.38 14.11 19.98
C ALA A 30 5.65 14.76 20.59
N ALA A 31 5.80 14.74 21.91
CA ALA A 31 7.00 15.27 22.59
C ALA A 31 8.24 14.37 22.37
N GLY A 32 8.06 13.04 22.52
CA GLY A 32 9.15 12.07 22.30
C GLY A 32 9.64 12.08 20.86
N ILE A 33 8.72 12.08 19.89
CA ILE A 33 9.03 12.15 18.45
C ILE A 33 9.79 13.45 18.14
N ARG A 34 9.33 14.62 18.61
CA ARG A 34 10.04 15.89 18.39
C ARG A 34 11.46 15.89 18.96
N LYS A 35 11.64 15.28 20.16
CA LYS A 35 12.99 15.15 20.77
C LYS A 35 13.87 14.25 19.92
N LEU A 36 13.36 13.10 19.49
CA LEU A 36 14.10 12.14 18.66
C LEU A 36 14.48 12.78 17.31
N VAL A 37 13.54 13.40 16.61
CA VAL A 37 13.79 14.03 15.29
C VAL A 37 14.87 15.10 15.39
N ARG A 38 14.87 15.95 16.46
CA ARG A 38 15.94 16.93 16.68
C ARG A 38 17.32 16.27 16.86
N GLN A 39 17.38 15.14 17.58
CA GLN A 39 18.63 14.39 17.75
C GLN A 39 19.10 13.80 16.40
N LEU A 40 18.19 13.25 15.62
CA LEU A 40 18.49 12.68 14.31
C LEU A 40 18.92 13.74 13.29
N ALA A 41 18.34 14.94 13.36
CA ALA A 41 18.71 16.06 12.49
C ALA A 41 20.16 16.59 12.75
N GLY A 42 20.69 16.36 13.93
CA GLY A 42 22.09 16.65 14.24
C GLY A 42 23.10 15.62 13.73
N LEU A 43 22.64 14.51 13.15
CA LEU A 43 23.52 13.47 12.63
C LEU A 43 23.91 13.77 11.17
N ALA A 44 25.18 13.55 10.83
CA ALA A 44 25.64 13.65 9.45
C ALA A 44 24.99 12.55 8.58
N GLU A 45 24.28 12.95 7.53
CA GLU A 45 23.65 12.04 6.56
C GLU A 45 22.91 10.85 7.21
N ALA A 46 21.97 11.13 8.11
CA ALA A 46 21.17 10.09 8.74
C ALA A 46 20.36 9.29 7.72
N ARG A 47 20.48 7.96 7.76
CA ARG A 47 19.67 7.00 6.97
C ARG A 47 18.80 6.20 7.93
N ILE A 48 17.53 6.53 7.96
CA ILE A 48 16.59 6.02 8.96
C ILE A 48 15.72 4.94 8.31
N VAL A 49 15.64 3.76 8.92
CA VAL A 49 14.74 2.68 8.50
C VAL A 49 13.73 2.40 9.61
N VAL A 50 12.46 2.41 9.24
CA VAL A 50 11.32 2.19 10.14
C VAL A 50 10.48 1.03 9.61
N GLU A 51 10.06 0.12 10.47
CA GLU A 51 9.13 -0.94 10.10
C GLU A 51 7.67 -0.41 10.14
N ALA A 52 6.86 -0.82 9.15
CA ALA A 52 5.43 -0.51 9.14
C ALA A 52 4.69 -1.29 10.25
N THR A 53 4.10 -0.61 11.20
CA THR A 53 3.49 -1.20 12.41
C THR A 53 2.02 -0.78 12.58
N GLY A 54 1.24 -0.94 11.49
CA GLY A 54 -0.20 -0.71 11.54
C GLY A 54 -0.66 0.74 11.70
N GLY A 55 0.23 1.71 11.48
CA GLY A 55 -0.05 3.15 11.52
C GLY A 55 0.59 3.89 12.70
N TYR A 56 1.14 3.18 13.69
CA TYR A 56 1.85 3.82 14.82
C TYR A 56 3.14 4.53 14.38
N GLU A 57 3.68 4.18 13.23
CA GLU A 57 4.85 4.79 12.61
C GLU A 57 4.56 6.11 11.89
N GLU A 58 3.29 6.43 11.57
CA GLU A 58 2.98 7.55 10.67
C GLU A 58 3.44 8.90 11.22
N ALA A 59 3.19 9.19 12.49
CA ALA A 59 3.59 10.46 13.11
C ALA A 59 5.13 10.65 13.12
N LEU A 60 5.89 9.58 13.32
CA LEU A 60 7.35 9.61 13.24
C LEU A 60 7.83 9.87 11.83
N LEU A 61 7.26 9.17 10.86
CA LEU A 61 7.63 9.30 9.44
C LEU A 61 7.35 10.72 8.92
N GLU A 62 6.21 11.30 9.28
CA GLU A 62 5.84 12.67 8.94
C GLU A 62 6.82 13.67 9.55
N ALA A 63 7.08 13.57 10.85
CA ALA A 63 8.03 14.44 11.52
C ALA A 63 9.45 14.35 10.94
N CYS A 64 9.89 13.16 10.51
CA CYS A 64 11.15 13.00 9.81
C CYS A 64 11.14 13.69 8.44
N CYS A 65 10.03 13.59 7.69
CA CYS A 65 9.89 14.27 6.40
C CYS A 65 9.88 15.79 6.55
N ASP A 66 9.15 16.32 7.53
CA ASP A 66 9.08 17.76 7.82
C ASP A 66 10.44 18.35 8.21
N ALA A 67 11.27 17.54 8.88
CA ALA A 67 12.66 17.88 9.20
C ALA A 67 13.65 17.64 8.05
N GLY A 68 13.19 17.25 6.85
CA GLY A 68 14.03 16.98 5.69
C GLY A 68 14.89 15.72 5.78
N LEU A 69 14.69 14.89 6.80
CA LEU A 69 15.47 13.67 7.04
C LEU A 69 15.18 12.61 5.97
N TRP A 70 16.20 11.82 5.67
CA TRP A 70 16.01 10.64 4.83
C TRP A 70 15.49 9.49 5.69
N VAL A 71 14.27 9.07 5.46
CA VAL A 71 13.63 7.94 6.13
C VAL A 71 13.02 6.99 5.11
N ALA A 72 13.12 5.69 5.34
CA ALA A 72 12.47 4.65 4.55
C ALA A 72 11.56 3.79 5.42
N ARG A 73 10.35 3.52 4.94
CA ARG A 73 9.42 2.59 5.57
C ARG A 73 9.53 1.22 4.90
N VAL A 74 9.89 0.22 5.67
CA VAL A 74 10.00 -1.16 5.20
C VAL A 74 8.78 -2.00 5.59
N ASN A 75 8.48 -2.99 4.77
CA ASN A 75 7.41 -3.93 5.07
C ASN A 75 7.90 -4.95 6.11
N PRO A 76 7.08 -5.33 7.12
CA PRO A 76 7.42 -6.33 8.14
C PRO A 76 7.96 -7.65 7.57
N ARG A 77 7.49 -8.03 6.40
CA ARG A 77 7.99 -9.21 5.71
C ARG A 77 9.42 -9.04 5.18
N GLN A 78 9.78 -7.84 4.73
CA GLN A 78 11.14 -7.54 4.28
C GLN A 78 12.11 -7.54 5.46
N ALA A 79 11.74 -6.88 6.56
CA ALA A 79 12.52 -6.87 7.80
C ALA A 79 12.73 -8.29 8.31
N ARG A 80 11.68 -9.11 8.40
CA ARG A 80 11.77 -10.51 8.83
C ARG A 80 12.62 -11.39 7.90
N ASN A 81 12.52 -11.21 6.58
CA ASN A 81 13.36 -11.95 5.63
C ASN A 81 14.84 -11.53 5.77
N PHE A 82 15.09 -10.27 6.03
CA PHE A 82 16.42 -9.75 6.28
C PHE A 82 17.00 -10.31 7.59
N ALA A 83 16.23 -10.32 8.68
CA ALA A 83 16.60 -10.93 9.95
C ALA A 83 17.04 -12.40 9.78
N ARG A 84 16.25 -13.18 9.04
CA ARG A 84 16.61 -14.59 8.74
C ARG A 84 17.89 -14.71 7.92
N ALA A 85 18.13 -13.82 6.97
CA ALA A 85 19.35 -13.81 6.16
C ALA A 85 20.58 -13.37 6.98
N ALA A 86 20.38 -12.53 8.01
CA ALA A 86 21.43 -12.12 8.94
C ALA A 86 21.73 -13.18 10.02
N GLY A 87 20.94 -14.27 10.12
CA GLY A 87 21.12 -15.33 11.11
C GLY A 87 20.40 -15.10 12.44
N ASP A 88 19.71 -13.95 12.59
CA ASP A 88 18.96 -13.61 13.78
C ASP A 88 17.54 -14.20 13.73
N VAL A 89 17.30 -15.21 14.57
CA VAL A 89 16.02 -15.93 14.67
C VAL A 89 15.25 -15.52 15.93
N ALA A 90 15.93 -14.93 16.91
CA ALA A 90 15.33 -14.46 18.16
C ALA A 90 14.55 -13.16 17.92
N LYS A 91 13.38 -13.04 18.54
CA LYS A 91 12.52 -11.86 18.42
C LYS A 91 12.49 -11.09 19.73
N THR A 92 13.14 -9.91 19.75
CA THR A 92 12.96 -8.89 20.78
C THR A 92 12.99 -7.52 20.11
N ASP A 93 12.27 -6.54 20.65
CA ASP A 93 12.19 -5.17 20.09
C ASP A 93 13.61 -4.54 19.92
N ALA A 94 14.54 -4.84 20.81
CA ALA A 94 15.92 -4.37 20.71
C ALA A 94 16.69 -5.01 19.52
N ILE A 95 16.46 -6.30 19.26
CA ILE A 95 17.03 -7.02 18.11
C ILE A 95 16.42 -6.46 16.83
N ASP A 96 15.09 -6.23 16.82
CA ASP A 96 14.38 -5.71 15.66
C ASP A 96 14.89 -4.30 15.28
N ALA A 97 15.12 -3.37 16.24
CA ALA A 97 15.72 -2.06 15.97
C ALA A 97 17.17 -2.17 15.46
N GLY A 98 17.98 -3.07 16.04
CA GLY A 98 19.34 -3.35 15.58
C GLY A 98 19.40 -3.86 14.14
N LEU A 99 18.50 -4.77 13.78
CA LEU A 99 18.36 -5.31 12.42
C LEU A 99 17.93 -4.24 11.41
N LEU A 100 17.02 -3.34 11.80
CA LEU A 100 16.63 -2.21 10.96
C LEU A 100 17.80 -1.23 10.76
N CYS A 101 18.64 -1.01 11.79
CA CYS A 101 19.86 -0.24 11.66
C CYS A 101 20.87 -0.90 10.72
N LEU A 102 21.09 -2.20 10.83
CA LEU A 102 21.92 -2.95 9.90
C LEU A 102 21.37 -2.88 8.46
N MET A 103 20.04 -2.96 8.31
CA MET A 103 19.38 -2.82 7.01
C MET A 103 19.58 -1.41 6.42
N ALA A 104 19.53 -0.36 7.25
CA ALA A 104 19.83 1.01 6.84
C ALA A 104 21.27 1.13 6.33
N ARG A 105 22.22 0.52 7.02
CA ARG A 105 23.63 0.53 6.64
C ARG A 105 23.91 -0.20 5.32
N MET A 106 23.27 -1.37 5.12
CA MET A 106 23.58 -2.23 3.97
C MET A 106 22.77 -1.90 2.71
N PHE A 107 21.57 -1.33 2.85
CA PHE A 107 20.62 -1.23 1.76
C PHE A 107 20.00 0.16 1.58
N ALA A 108 20.52 1.23 2.21
CA ALA A 108 19.95 2.57 2.07
C ALA A 108 19.73 2.97 0.60
N ASP A 109 20.71 2.68 -0.27
CA ASP A 109 20.65 3.02 -1.70
C ASP A 109 19.61 2.21 -2.50
N ARG A 110 19.11 1.11 -1.93
CA ARG A 110 18.08 0.25 -2.54
C ARG A 110 16.71 0.47 -1.95
N LEU A 111 16.62 1.19 -0.82
CA LEU A 111 15.37 1.52 -0.16
C LEU A 111 14.78 2.79 -0.77
N GLN A 112 13.46 2.84 -0.88
CA GLN A 112 12.79 4.05 -1.32
C GLN A 112 12.60 5.01 -0.14
N ARG A 113 13.05 6.27 -0.34
CA ARG A 113 12.75 7.34 0.60
C ARG A 113 11.23 7.49 0.75
N TYR A 114 10.77 7.50 1.97
CA TYR A 114 9.38 7.75 2.30
C TYR A 114 9.00 9.19 1.90
N ARG A 115 7.83 9.33 1.32
CA ARG A 115 7.21 10.63 1.03
C ARG A 115 5.93 10.72 1.84
N ALA A 116 5.81 11.76 2.63
CA ALA A 116 4.58 12.01 3.38
C ALA A 116 3.43 12.21 2.40
N PRO A 117 2.29 11.56 2.59
CA PRO A 117 1.12 11.78 1.76
C PRO A 117 0.58 13.20 2.00
N LEU A 118 0.05 13.80 0.95
CA LEU A 118 -0.64 15.09 1.06
C LEU A 118 -1.88 14.96 1.98
N PRO A 119 -2.34 16.06 2.61
CA PRO A 119 -3.47 16.03 3.54
C PRO A 119 -4.72 15.33 2.96
N TRP A 120 -5.10 15.67 1.72
CA TRP A 120 -6.23 15.05 1.03
C TRP A 120 -6.01 13.54 0.74
N GLN A 121 -4.77 13.11 0.52
CA GLN A 121 -4.44 11.68 0.33
C GLN A 121 -4.60 10.90 1.65
N ARG A 122 -4.27 11.52 2.78
CA ARG A 122 -4.50 10.95 4.11
C ARG A 122 -5.99 10.80 4.37
N GLU A 123 -6.76 11.85 4.14
CA GLU A 123 -8.20 11.83 4.26
C GLU A 123 -8.83 10.74 3.39
N LEU A 124 -8.45 10.66 2.11
CA LEU A 124 -8.92 9.63 1.20
C LEU A 124 -8.58 8.21 1.67
N ARG A 125 -7.40 8.03 2.28
CA ARG A 125 -6.99 6.75 2.90
C ARG A 125 -7.88 6.37 4.08
N ASP A 126 -8.25 7.34 4.91
CA ASP A 126 -9.11 7.11 6.06
C ASP A 126 -10.54 6.77 5.63
N TRP A 127 -11.08 7.46 4.63
CA TRP A 127 -12.36 7.09 4.00
C TRP A 127 -12.32 5.68 3.40
N LEU A 128 -11.26 5.31 2.70
CA LEU A 128 -11.09 3.95 2.17
C LEU A 128 -11.04 2.89 3.27
N ARG A 129 -10.36 3.18 4.38
CA ARG A 129 -10.28 2.30 5.55
C ARG A 129 -11.67 2.11 6.15
N ARG A 130 -12.39 3.21 6.40
CA ARG A 130 -13.75 3.15 6.94
C ARG A 130 -14.70 2.42 6.01
N ARG A 131 -14.62 2.71 4.73
CA ARG A 131 -15.40 2.01 3.70
C ARG A 131 -15.19 0.49 3.77
N GLY A 132 -13.94 0.05 3.86
CA GLY A 132 -13.62 -1.38 3.99
C GLY A 132 -14.24 -2.03 5.22
N GLN A 133 -14.21 -1.34 6.37
CA GLN A 133 -14.85 -1.79 7.61
C GLN A 133 -16.37 -1.94 7.45
N VAL A 134 -17.03 -0.92 6.87
CA VAL A 134 -18.48 -0.94 6.64
C VAL A 134 -18.89 -2.04 5.66
N VAL A 135 -18.13 -2.23 4.57
CA VAL A 135 -18.37 -3.33 3.61
C VAL A 135 -18.24 -4.70 4.29
N THR A 136 -17.25 -4.88 5.14
CA THR A 136 -17.07 -6.13 5.90
C THR A 136 -18.23 -6.35 6.87
N ALA A 137 -18.64 -5.33 7.60
CA ALA A 137 -19.80 -5.39 8.51
C ALA A 137 -21.10 -5.71 7.75
N LEU A 138 -21.31 -5.09 6.59
CA LEU A 138 -22.45 -5.37 5.72
C LEU A 138 -22.50 -6.84 5.28
N GLN A 139 -21.37 -7.40 4.88
CA GLN A 139 -21.28 -8.81 4.46
C GLN A 139 -21.58 -9.75 5.62
N ALA A 140 -20.93 -9.53 6.78
CA ALA A 140 -21.16 -10.33 7.98
C ALA A 140 -22.64 -10.27 8.42
N HIS A 141 -23.21 -9.06 8.45
CA HIS A 141 -24.60 -8.86 8.87
C HIS A 141 -25.61 -9.51 7.91
N ARG A 142 -25.35 -9.47 6.59
CA ARG A 142 -26.17 -10.18 5.60
C ARG A 142 -26.16 -11.69 5.81
N GLN A 143 -25.00 -12.28 6.09
CA GLN A 143 -24.87 -13.71 6.34
C GLN A 143 -25.61 -14.12 7.62
N GLN A 144 -25.43 -13.36 8.71
CA GLN A 144 -26.14 -13.58 9.98
C GLN A 144 -27.67 -13.46 9.80
N MET A 145 -28.12 -12.45 9.06
CA MET A 145 -29.53 -12.21 8.82
C MET A 145 -30.22 -13.34 8.03
N ALA A 146 -29.48 -14.03 7.16
CA ALA A 146 -30.00 -15.18 6.41
C ALA A 146 -30.43 -16.33 7.33
N MET A 147 -29.82 -16.43 8.52
CA MET A 147 -30.10 -17.45 9.53
C MET A 147 -31.15 -17.03 10.57
N CYS A 148 -31.63 -15.79 10.55
CA CYS A 148 -32.54 -15.26 11.55
C CYS A 148 -34.02 -15.63 11.27
N PRO A 149 -34.83 -15.99 12.28
CA PRO A 149 -36.28 -16.08 12.18
C PRO A 149 -36.93 -14.75 11.82
N GLY A 150 -38.17 -14.81 11.31
CA GLY A 150 -38.91 -13.62 10.77
C GLY A 150 -38.88 -12.38 11.65
N PRO A 151 -39.30 -12.44 12.93
CA PRO A 151 -39.36 -11.25 13.82
C PRO A 151 -37.97 -10.64 14.05
N ILE A 152 -36.92 -11.47 14.24
CA ILE A 152 -35.56 -11.01 14.44
C ILE A 152 -34.97 -10.44 13.15
N ARG A 153 -35.33 -11.00 12.00
CA ARG A 153 -34.89 -10.53 10.68
C ARG A 153 -35.32 -9.09 10.41
N SER A 154 -36.54 -8.70 10.82
CA SER A 154 -37.04 -7.34 10.64
C SER A 154 -36.24 -6.32 11.45
N LEU A 155 -35.81 -6.66 12.66
CA LEU A 155 -34.96 -5.84 13.51
C LEU A 155 -33.54 -5.74 12.90
N ALA A 156 -32.97 -6.87 12.50
CA ALA A 156 -31.64 -6.92 11.86
C ALA A 156 -31.58 -6.12 10.54
N ALA A 157 -32.68 -6.03 9.80
CA ALA A 157 -32.78 -5.23 8.59
C ALA A 157 -32.56 -3.73 8.82
N ARG A 158 -32.87 -3.19 10.02
CA ARG A 158 -32.60 -1.79 10.39
C ARG A 158 -31.10 -1.50 10.40
N THR A 159 -30.31 -2.40 11.03
CA THR A 159 -28.83 -2.27 11.04
C THR A 159 -28.26 -2.32 9.62
N LEU A 160 -28.77 -3.23 8.78
CA LEU A 160 -28.37 -3.30 7.38
C LEU A 160 -28.64 -2.01 6.62
N THR A 161 -29.79 -1.38 6.88
CA THR A 161 -30.16 -0.09 6.29
C THR A 161 -29.24 1.03 6.76
N ALA A 162 -28.91 1.08 8.06
CA ALA A 162 -27.99 2.07 8.63
C ALA A 162 -26.59 1.94 8.01
N LEU A 163 -26.05 0.72 7.91
CA LEU A 163 -24.75 0.46 7.29
C LEU A 163 -24.73 0.85 5.79
N ARG A 164 -25.84 0.64 5.07
CA ARG A 164 -25.94 1.09 3.66
C ARG A 164 -25.95 2.61 3.52
N ARG A 165 -26.63 3.32 4.43
CA ARG A 165 -26.62 4.79 4.45
C ARG A 165 -25.22 5.32 4.75
N GLU A 166 -24.54 4.72 5.73
CA GLU A 166 -23.17 5.08 6.03
C GLU A 166 -22.24 4.85 4.84
N LEU A 167 -22.35 3.69 4.16
CA LEU A 167 -21.55 3.40 2.97
C LEU A 167 -21.79 4.45 1.87
N ALA A 168 -23.04 4.83 1.62
CA ALA A 168 -23.37 5.85 0.62
C ALA A 168 -22.78 7.22 0.98
N ALA A 169 -22.81 7.62 2.26
CA ALA A 169 -22.19 8.86 2.72
C ALA A 169 -20.66 8.83 2.54
N ILE A 170 -20.00 7.71 2.84
CA ILE A 170 -18.56 7.54 2.62
C ILE A 170 -18.23 7.63 1.12
N ASP A 171 -19.01 6.95 0.27
CA ASP A 171 -18.81 6.97 -1.18
C ASP A 171 -18.97 8.39 -1.74
N GLN A 172 -19.90 9.20 -1.18
CA GLN A 172 -20.06 10.60 -1.54
C GLN A 172 -18.85 11.47 -1.14
N GLN A 173 -18.31 11.32 0.07
CA GLN A 173 -17.10 12.04 0.50
C GLN A 173 -15.88 11.66 -0.35
N MET A 174 -15.73 10.37 -0.64
CA MET A 174 -14.68 9.92 -1.54
C MET A 174 -14.84 10.52 -2.95
N GLN A 175 -16.07 10.65 -3.46
CA GLN A 175 -16.33 11.24 -4.77
C GLN A 175 -15.94 12.72 -4.81
N LEU A 176 -16.24 13.51 -3.77
CA LEU A 176 -15.80 14.91 -3.68
C LEU A 176 -14.27 15.07 -3.77
N LEU A 177 -13.54 14.20 -3.08
CA LEU A 177 -12.07 14.20 -3.15
C LEU A 177 -11.57 13.76 -4.55
N LEU A 178 -12.26 12.81 -5.19
CA LEU A 178 -11.92 12.39 -6.54
C LEU A 178 -12.19 13.50 -7.56
N ASP A 179 -13.31 14.20 -7.47
CA ASP A 179 -13.64 15.31 -8.38
C ASP A 179 -12.60 16.44 -8.32
N ALA A 180 -11.99 16.65 -7.12
CA ALA A 180 -10.95 17.64 -6.92
C ALA A 180 -9.55 17.17 -7.37
N HIS A 181 -9.26 15.86 -7.37
CA HIS A 181 -7.89 15.35 -7.48
C HIS A 181 -7.70 14.18 -8.47
N ALA A 182 -8.77 13.65 -9.06
CA ALA A 182 -8.65 12.58 -10.03
C ALA A 182 -7.98 13.09 -11.31
N THR A 183 -7.18 12.20 -11.90
CA THR A 183 -6.46 12.51 -13.14
C THR A 183 -7.10 11.79 -14.33
N PRO A 184 -7.00 12.35 -15.56
CA PRO A 184 -7.50 11.72 -16.78
C PRO A 184 -7.04 10.26 -16.94
N ALA A 185 -5.79 9.94 -16.55
CA ALA A 185 -5.25 8.58 -16.59
C ALA A 185 -6.10 7.58 -15.80
N LEU A 186 -6.61 7.99 -14.62
CA LEU A 186 -7.42 7.13 -13.78
C LEU A 186 -8.85 6.95 -14.30
N CYS A 187 -9.32 7.85 -15.15
CA CYS A 187 -10.63 7.77 -15.82
C CYS A 187 -10.56 7.11 -17.21
N SER A 188 -9.38 6.78 -17.67
CA SER A 188 -9.05 6.47 -19.07
C SER A 188 -9.59 5.15 -19.62
N CYS A 189 -10.01 4.22 -18.78
CA CYS A 189 -10.53 2.91 -19.20
C CYS A 189 -11.88 2.65 -18.55
N LYS A 190 -12.82 2.10 -19.31
CA LYS A 190 -14.10 1.64 -18.77
C LYS A 190 -13.86 0.55 -17.72
N GLY A 191 -14.41 0.74 -16.53
CA GLY A 191 -14.24 -0.18 -15.40
C GLY A 191 -13.30 0.29 -14.30
N LEU A 192 -12.60 1.41 -14.49
CA LEU A 192 -11.82 2.08 -13.44
C LEU A 192 -12.76 2.93 -12.56
N GLY A 193 -13.54 2.27 -11.72
CA GLY A 193 -14.51 2.93 -10.85
C GLY A 193 -13.89 3.70 -9.67
N PRO A 194 -14.71 4.48 -8.92
CA PRO A 194 -14.24 5.38 -7.86
C PRO A 194 -13.34 4.72 -6.82
N VAL A 195 -13.65 3.48 -6.42
CA VAL A 195 -12.85 2.76 -5.42
C VAL A 195 -11.43 2.47 -5.92
N PHE A 196 -11.26 2.14 -7.21
CA PHE A 196 -9.91 1.94 -7.78
C PHE A 196 -9.16 3.26 -7.90
N GLN A 197 -9.83 4.32 -8.34
CA GLN A 197 -9.26 5.67 -8.44
C GLN A 197 -8.78 6.15 -7.08
N ALA A 198 -9.65 6.12 -6.06
CA ALA A 198 -9.32 6.47 -4.69
C ALA A 198 -8.15 5.64 -4.13
N THR A 199 -8.19 4.32 -4.34
CA THR A 199 -7.12 3.43 -3.89
C THR A 199 -5.79 3.75 -4.56
N SER A 200 -5.80 4.09 -5.85
CA SER A 200 -4.59 4.45 -6.60
C SER A 200 -4.00 5.77 -6.09
N LEU A 201 -4.81 6.80 -5.91
CA LEU A 201 -4.39 8.10 -5.41
C LEU A 201 -3.86 8.06 -3.98
N ALA A 202 -4.53 7.30 -3.09
CA ALA A 202 -4.17 7.23 -1.68
C ALA A 202 -3.03 6.24 -1.37
N LEU A 203 -2.93 5.13 -2.12
CA LEU A 203 -2.06 4.01 -1.77
C LEU A 203 -1.02 3.65 -2.83
N LEU A 204 -0.96 4.36 -3.96
CA LEU A 204 -0.01 4.10 -5.03
C LEU A 204 0.62 5.41 -5.57
N PRO A 205 1.30 6.20 -4.71
CA PRO A 205 1.90 7.47 -5.12
C PRO A 205 2.99 7.31 -6.19
N GLU A 206 3.50 6.11 -6.40
CA GLU A 206 4.50 5.80 -7.43
C GLU A 206 3.90 5.57 -8.83
N LEU A 207 2.57 5.69 -8.97
CA LEU A 207 1.91 5.54 -10.25
C LEU A 207 2.39 6.62 -11.25
N GLY A 208 2.88 6.20 -12.40
CA GLY A 208 3.50 7.05 -13.40
C GLY A 208 5.03 7.21 -13.24
N ALA A 209 5.58 7.05 -12.04
CA ALA A 209 7.00 7.22 -11.79
C ALA A 209 7.82 5.94 -12.02
N LEU A 210 7.23 4.76 -11.85
CA LEU A 210 7.89 3.48 -11.99
C LEU A 210 7.73 2.90 -13.40
N ASP A 211 8.68 2.03 -13.80
CA ASP A 211 8.54 1.25 -15.03
C ASP A 211 7.46 0.16 -14.91
N ARG A 212 7.09 -0.46 -16.04
CA ARG A 212 6.04 -1.50 -16.10
C ARG A 212 6.33 -2.76 -15.27
N ARG A 213 7.60 -3.07 -15.01
CA ARG A 213 8.00 -4.24 -14.21
C ARG A 213 7.98 -3.90 -12.73
N GLN A 214 8.49 -2.74 -12.38
CA GLN A 214 8.53 -2.22 -11.02
C GLN A 214 7.12 -2.02 -10.45
N ILE A 215 6.23 -1.35 -11.18
CA ILE A 215 4.85 -1.11 -10.72
C ILE A 215 4.06 -2.42 -10.58
N ALA A 216 4.23 -3.37 -11.52
CA ALA A 216 3.59 -4.68 -11.43
C ALA A 216 4.09 -5.49 -10.22
N ARG A 217 5.39 -5.38 -9.88
CA ARG A 217 5.98 -6.00 -8.69
C ARG A 217 5.48 -5.34 -7.41
N LEU A 218 5.41 -4.00 -7.39
CA LEU A 218 4.92 -3.22 -6.25
C LEU A 218 3.47 -3.54 -5.90
N VAL A 219 2.60 -3.67 -6.89
CA VAL A 219 1.19 -4.07 -6.71
C VAL A 219 1.04 -5.57 -6.46
N GLY A 220 2.05 -6.38 -6.84
CA GLY A 220 2.04 -7.83 -6.66
C GLY A 220 1.23 -8.57 -7.73
N VAL A 221 1.25 -8.07 -8.97
CA VAL A 221 0.65 -8.73 -10.16
C VAL A 221 1.71 -9.23 -11.14
N ALA A 222 3.00 -9.09 -10.83
CA ALA A 222 4.07 -9.72 -11.59
C ALA A 222 4.16 -11.21 -11.25
N PRO A 223 4.12 -12.11 -12.24
CA PRO A 223 4.35 -13.53 -12.01
C PRO A 223 5.82 -13.73 -11.58
N MET A 224 6.00 -14.42 -10.48
CA MET A 224 7.33 -14.78 -9.98
C MET A 224 7.71 -16.17 -10.50
N ASN A 225 8.94 -16.30 -10.98
CA ASN A 225 9.51 -17.59 -11.35
C ASN A 225 9.72 -18.43 -10.09
N ARG A 226 9.54 -19.72 -10.24
CA ARG A 226 9.82 -20.72 -9.21
C ARG A 226 10.60 -21.84 -9.86
N ASP A 227 11.66 -21.44 -10.56
CA ASP A 227 12.53 -22.37 -11.27
C ASP A 227 13.71 -22.71 -10.35
N SER A 228 13.99 -23.98 -10.15
CA SER A 228 15.14 -24.48 -9.40
C SER A 228 15.78 -25.67 -10.14
N GLY A 229 17.02 -25.52 -10.60
CA GLY A 229 17.71 -26.54 -11.36
C GLY A 229 16.91 -26.99 -12.60
N GLN A 230 16.60 -28.27 -12.70
CA GLN A 230 15.82 -28.84 -13.82
C GLN A 230 14.29 -28.72 -13.63
N SER A 231 13.82 -28.19 -12.51
CA SER A 231 12.38 -28.07 -12.20
C SER A 231 11.86 -26.68 -12.53
N SER A 232 10.87 -26.59 -13.42
CA SER A 232 10.14 -25.34 -13.72
C SER A 232 8.76 -25.37 -13.06
N GLY A 233 8.61 -24.60 -11.99
CA GLY A 233 7.36 -24.51 -11.24
C GLY A 233 6.34 -23.54 -11.83
N ALA A 234 5.05 -23.76 -11.55
CA ALA A 234 3.99 -22.85 -11.96
C ALA A 234 4.21 -21.43 -11.41
N ARG A 235 4.28 -20.45 -12.29
CA ARG A 235 4.44 -19.03 -11.93
C ARG A 235 3.23 -18.52 -11.18
N ARG A 236 3.44 -17.91 -10.01
CA ARG A 236 2.38 -17.35 -9.17
C ARG A 236 2.69 -15.91 -8.81
N ILE A 237 1.65 -15.10 -8.68
CA ILE A 237 1.79 -13.75 -8.10
C ILE A 237 1.98 -13.87 -6.59
N ARG A 238 2.86 -13.00 -6.01
CA ARG A 238 3.15 -13.01 -4.58
C ARG A 238 3.56 -11.62 -4.11
N GLY A 239 3.23 -11.29 -2.84
CA GLY A 239 3.64 -10.03 -2.22
C GLY A 239 2.90 -8.81 -2.76
N GLY A 240 3.53 -7.66 -2.68
CA GLY A 240 3.00 -6.38 -3.11
C GLY A 240 1.88 -5.81 -2.23
N ARG A 241 1.32 -4.67 -2.65
CA ARG A 241 0.26 -3.94 -1.93
C ARG A 241 -1.09 -4.62 -2.13
N ALA A 242 -1.52 -5.40 -1.15
CA ALA A 242 -2.73 -6.22 -1.24
C ALA A 242 -4.00 -5.39 -1.50
N SER A 243 -4.17 -4.24 -0.83
CA SER A 243 -5.33 -3.36 -1.01
C SER A 243 -5.44 -2.85 -2.46
N VAL A 244 -4.33 -2.40 -3.05
CA VAL A 244 -4.28 -1.96 -4.45
C VAL A 244 -4.59 -3.11 -5.39
N ARG A 245 -4.04 -4.30 -5.14
CA ARG A 245 -4.30 -5.49 -5.96
C ARG A 245 -5.76 -5.92 -5.92
N VAL A 246 -6.43 -5.84 -4.76
CA VAL A 246 -7.87 -6.14 -4.63
C VAL A 246 -8.71 -5.15 -5.41
N ALA A 247 -8.45 -3.84 -5.27
CA ALA A 247 -9.14 -2.81 -6.04
C ALA A 247 -8.92 -2.98 -7.55
N LEU A 248 -7.70 -3.27 -7.98
CA LEU A 248 -7.35 -3.54 -9.37
C LEU A 248 -8.06 -4.81 -9.89
N TYR A 249 -8.20 -5.85 -9.07
CA TYR A 249 -8.94 -7.05 -9.46
C TYR A 249 -10.40 -6.73 -9.76
N MET A 250 -11.08 -5.99 -8.89
CA MET A 250 -12.48 -5.58 -9.07
C MET A 250 -12.63 -4.67 -10.31
N ALA A 251 -11.75 -3.71 -10.49
CA ALA A 251 -11.72 -2.87 -11.68
C ALA A 251 -11.52 -3.71 -12.97
N THR A 252 -10.64 -4.72 -12.92
CA THR A 252 -10.39 -5.60 -14.07
C THR A 252 -11.62 -6.46 -14.40
N LEU A 253 -12.35 -6.96 -13.40
CA LEU A 253 -13.62 -7.68 -13.64
C LEU A 253 -14.64 -6.81 -14.38
N SER A 254 -14.69 -5.53 -14.08
CA SER A 254 -15.53 -4.58 -14.81
C SER A 254 -14.96 -4.30 -16.22
N ALA A 255 -13.66 -4.03 -16.31
CA ALA A 255 -13.01 -3.70 -17.59
C ALA A 255 -13.12 -4.83 -18.61
N VAL A 256 -12.98 -6.10 -18.23
CA VAL A 256 -13.12 -7.22 -19.18
C VAL A 256 -14.56 -7.41 -19.70
N ARG A 257 -15.54 -6.75 -19.10
CA ARG A 257 -16.94 -6.73 -19.56
C ARG A 257 -17.24 -5.55 -20.46
N TRP A 258 -16.72 -4.37 -20.12
CA TRP A 258 -17.16 -3.09 -20.66
C TRP A 258 -16.12 -2.35 -21.52
N ASP A 259 -14.84 -2.70 -21.41
CA ASP A 259 -13.77 -2.14 -22.24
C ASP A 259 -13.40 -3.14 -23.35
N GLU A 260 -13.57 -2.76 -24.60
CA GLU A 260 -13.39 -3.68 -25.74
C GLU A 260 -11.95 -4.19 -25.85
N THR A 261 -10.94 -3.37 -25.53
CA THR A 261 -9.54 -3.78 -25.56
C THR A 261 -9.24 -4.84 -24.49
N MET A 262 -9.76 -4.64 -23.28
CA MET A 262 -9.58 -5.59 -22.18
C MET A 262 -10.38 -6.88 -22.40
N LYS A 263 -11.60 -6.76 -22.94
CA LYS A 263 -12.46 -7.88 -23.29
C LYS A 263 -11.81 -8.76 -24.36
N ALA A 264 -11.29 -8.16 -25.45
CA ALA A 264 -10.60 -8.88 -26.52
C ALA A 264 -9.35 -9.60 -25.97
N HIS A 265 -8.55 -8.91 -25.14
CA HIS A 265 -7.37 -9.51 -24.53
C HIS A 265 -7.70 -10.69 -23.61
N TYR A 266 -8.74 -10.58 -22.78
CA TYR A 266 -9.22 -11.67 -21.94
C TYR A 266 -9.67 -12.88 -22.77
N LYS A 267 -10.51 -12.65 -23.81
CA LYS A 267 -10.97 -13.71 -24.72
C LYS A 267 -9.79 -14.42 -25.39
N GLN A 268 -8.79 -13.68 -25.88
CA GLN A 268 -7.60 -14.25 -26.49
C GLN A 268 -6.82 -15.16 -25.52
N LEU A 269 -6.67 -14.75 -24.26
CA LEU A 269 -6.00 -15.56 -23.24
C LEU A 269 -6.79 -16.83 -22.92
N ARG A 270 -8.13 -16.74 -22.85
CA ARG A 270 -9.00 -17.90 -22.64
C ARG A 270 -8.95 -18.89 -23.82
N ALA A 271 -8.96 -18.39 -25.05
CA ALA A 271 -8.82 -19.20 -26.26
C ALA A 271 -7.47 -19.94 -26.34
N ARG A 272 -6.41 -19.37 -25.74
CA ARG A 272 -5.09 -20.02 -25.57
C ARG A 272 -5.05 -21.01 -24.39
N GLY A 273 -6.18 -21.43 -23.83
CA GLY A 273 -6.27 -22.41 -22.74
C GLY A 273 -5.90 -21.88 -21.35
N LYS A 274 -5.71 -20.58 -21.15
CA LYS A 274 -5.41 -20.04 -19.81
C LYS A 274 -6.63 -20.15 -18.89
N LEU A 275 -6.42 -20.60 -17.65
CA LEU A 275 -7.46 -20.61 -16.63
C LEU A 275 -8.01 -19.21 -16.38
N ALA A 276 -9.30 -19.08 -16.03
CA ALA A 276 -9.98 -17.79 -15.86
C ALA A 276 -9.25 -16.83 -14.92
N LYS A 277 -8.82 -17.30 -13.74
CA LYS A 277 -8.06 -16.48 -12.78
C LYS A 277 -6.69 -16.05 -13.32
N VAL A 278 -6.01 -16.92 -14.08
CA VAL A 278 -4.71 -16.60 -14.70
C VAL A 278 -4.88 -15.53 -15.77
N ALA A 279 -5.90 -15.66 -16.60
CA ALA A 279 -6.25 -14.67 -17.63
C ALA A 279 -6.62 -13.33 -17.00
N LEU A 280 -7.41 -13.31 -15.90
CA LEU A 280 -7.73 -12.09 -15.17
C LEU A 280 -6.49 -11.42 -14.58
N VAL A 281 -5.55 -12.16 -13.98
CA VAL A 281 -4.29 -11.60 -13.48
C VAL A 281 -3.44 -11.00 -14.59
N ALA A 282 -3.41 -11.61 -15.77
CA ALA A 282 -2.74 -11.04 -16.95
C ALA A 282 -3.41 -9.74 -17.40
N CYS A 283 -4.75 -9.68 -17.37
CA CYS A 283 -5.53 -8.47 -17.63
C CYS A 283 -5.26 -7.38 -16.59
N MET A 284 -5.19 -7.72 -15.30
CA MET A 284 -4.81 -6.78 -14.23
C MET A 284 -3.46 -6.12 -14.52
N ARG A 285 -2.46 -6.94 -14.90
CA ARG A 285 -1.14 -6.42 -15.22
C ARG A 285 -1.16 -5.50 -16.44
N LYS A 286 -1.90 -5.86 -17.49
CA LYS A 286 -2.07 -5.03 -18.69
C LYS A 286 -2.77 -3.71 -18.34
N LEU A 287 -3.88 -3.76 -17.60
CA LEU A 287 -4.64 -2.58 -17.18
C LEU A 287 -3.76 -1.63 -16.34
N LEU A 288 -3.06 -2.16 -15.33
CA LEU A 288 -2.13 -1.40 -14.51
C LEU A 288 -1.03 -0.73 -15.36
N THR A 289 -0.48 -1.45 -16.35
CA THR A 289 0.56 -0.91 -17.22
C THR A 289 0.03 0.24 -18.09
N ILE A 290 -1.20 0.13 -18.59
CA ILE A 290 -1.85 1.19 -19.38
C ILE A 290 -2.05 2.45 -18.52
N VAL A 291 -2.65 2.28 -17.33
CA VAL A 291 -2.88 3.41 -16.40
C VAL A 291 -1.56 4.06 -15.97
N ASN A 292 -0.55 3.25 -15.68
CA ASN A 292 0.77 3.75 -15.30
C ASN A 292 1.47 4.53 -16.43
N ALA A 293 1.34 4.08 -17.67
CA ALA A 293 1.88 4.79 -18.82
C ALA A 293 1.19 6.14 -19.01
N ARG A 294 -0.15 6.16 -19.00
CA ARG A 294 -0.94 7.41 -19.14
C ARG A 294 -0.64 8.41 -18.03
N ARG A 295 -0.51 7.94 -16.77
CA ARG A 295 -0.13 8.84 -15.67
C ARG A 295 1.28 9.37 -15.82
N ARG A 296 2.20 8.61 -16.39
CA ARG A 296 3.54 9.10 -16.72
C ARG A 296 3.49 10.23 -17.75
N ASP A 297 2.69 10.03 -18.80
CA ASP A 297 2.56 11.03 -19.86
C ASP A 297 1.94 12.33 -19.30
N GLU A 298 0.95 12.24 -18.39
CA GLU A 298 0.40 13.40 -17.67
C GLU A 298 1.46 14.11 -16.82
N LEU A 299 2.24 13.37 -16.02
CA LEU A 299 3.29 13.94 -15.19
C LEU A 299 4.36 14.67 -16.01
N LEU A 300 4.69 14.14 -17.19
CA LEU A 300 5.61 14.82 -18.11
C LEU A 300 5.02 16.11 -18.70
N GLN A 301 3.73 16.10 -19.01
CA GLN A 301 3.01 17.30 -19.46
C GLN A 301 2.90 18.35 -18.37
N GLU A 302 2.54 17.93 -17.13
CA GLU A 302 2.51 18.81 -15.96
C GLU A 302 3.88 19.48 -15.70
N ALA A 303 4.98 18.71 -15.85
CA ALA A 303 6.35 19.23 -15.68
C ALA A 303 6.83 20.14 -16.83
N ALA A 304 6.23 20.04 -18.01
CA ALA A 304 6.58 20.83 -19.18
C ALA A 304 5.81 22.16 -19.28
N GLN A 305 4.75 22.36 -18.48
CA GLN A 305 4.01 23.62 -18.42
C GLN A 305 4.74 24.57 -17.46
N PRO A 306 5.27 25.73 -17.94
CA PRO A 306 5.82 26.73 -17.04
C PRO A 306 4.72 27.30 -16.14
N ALA A 307 5.07 27.53 -14.86
CA ALA A 307 4.18 28.11 -13.86
C ALA A 307 3.77 29.55 -14.21
#